data_4882a97ea061265bdfe167c275feb499
#
_entry.id   4882a97ea061265bdfe167c275feb499
#
_cell.length_a   1.000
_cell.length_b   1.000
_cell.length_c   1.000
_cell.angle_alpha   90.00
_cell.angle_beta   90.00
_cell.angle_gamma   90.00
#
_symmetry.space_group_name_H-M   'P 1'
#
loop_
_entity.id
_entity.type
_entity.pdbx_description
1 polymer ?
#
loop_
_entity_poly.entity_id
_entity_poly.type
_entity_poly.pdbx_seq_one_letter_code
_entity_poly.pdbx_strand_id
1 'polypeptide(L)'
;MSNYAIILAAGKGTRMKSDLPKVLHKVSGITMLEHVFRAVSAIEPAKNVTVIGHKAELVREVLDGQSAFTLQTEQLGTGHAVMMAEEELAGLEGQTLVIAGDTPLITGESLKNLIDFHVNHKNVATILTATADNPFGYGRIIRNENGEVTKIVEQKDANEFEQQVKEINTGTYVFDNKRLFEALKNINTNNAQGEYYLTDVISIFRENGEKVGAFTLRDFEESLGVNDRVALATAEDVMRRRINQAHMVNGVTFQNPNATYIDVDVEIEPDVVIEANVTLKGQTKVGAESVLTNGTYIVDSTIGAKTVITNSMIEHSVVEEGVTVGPFAHVRPDSTLKKEVHIGNFVEVKGSTIGENTKAGHLTYIGNAEVGSDVNFGAGTITVNYDGQHKFKTQIANNVFIGSNSTLIAPLEIGANALTAAGSTITDDVPADSVAIGRGRQVNKEGYAIKKPHHPSQQK
;
A
#
# COMPACT_ATOMS: atom_id res chain seq x y z
N MET A 1 -10.34 25.80 -20.61
CA MET A 1 -11.68 25.26 -20.29
C MET A 1 -11.56 24.50 -18.99
N SER A 2 -12.60 24.48 -18.17
CA SER A 2 -12.57 23.72 -16.91
C SER A 2 -12.73 22.24 -17.18
N ASN A 3 -11.99 21.40 -16.44
CA ASN A 3 -12.19 19.95 -16.42
C ASN A 3 -13.02 19.57 -15.20
N TYR A 4 -13.89 18.61 -15.35
CA TYR A 4 -14.66 17.97 -14.27
C TYR A 4 -14.44 16.46 -14.32
N ALA A 5 -14.69 15.76 -13.23
CA ALA A 5 -14.60 14.32 -13.20
C ALA A 5 -15.80 13.69 -12.50
N ILE A 6 -16.32 12.61 -13.07
CA ILE A 6 -17.32 11.72 -12.47
C ILE A 6 -16.67 10.36 -12.29
N ILE A 7 -16.54 9.92 -11.03
CA ILE A 7 -15.97 8.62 -10.68
C ILE A 7 -17.12 7.68 -10.27
N LEU A 8 -17.31 6.59 -10.99
CA LEU A 8 -18.38 5.63 -10.75
C LEU A 8 -17.96 4.58 -9.72
N ALA A 9 -18.54 4.65 -8.52
CA ALA A 9 -18.22 3.78 -7.39
C ALA A 9 -19.45 3.14 -6.71
N ALA A 10 -20.63 3.14 -7.38
CA ALA A 10 -21.89 2.70 -6.81
C ALA A 10 -22.16 1.19 -6.88
N GLY A 11 -21.36 0.43 -7.65
CA GLY A 11 -21.60 -0.97 -7.94
C GLY A 11 -21.45 -1.92 -6.74
N LYS A 12 -22.30 -2.95 -6.64
CA LYS A 12 -22.29 -3.96 -5.56
C LYS A 12 -21.08 -4.89 -5.57
N GLY A 13 -20.45 -5.12 -6.73
CA GLY A 13 -19.26 -5.96 -6.84
C GLY A 13 -19.44 -7.41 -6.39
N THR A 14 -20.58 -8.03 -6.67
CA THR A 14 -20.95 -9.37 -6.20
C THR A 14 -19.95 -10.48 -6.54
N ARG A 15 -19.24 -10.35 -7.69
CA ARG A 15 -18.19 -11.28 -8.12
C ARG A 15 -16.96 -11.28 -7.20
N MET A 16 -16.75 -10.25 -6.40
CA MET A 16 -15.68 -10.20 -5.40
C MET A 16 -15.91 -11.14 -4.22
N LYS A 17 -17.15 -11.60 -4.01
CA LYS A 17 -17.57 -12.45 -2.87
C LYS A 17 -17.06 -11.88 -1.55
N SER A 18 -17.29 -10.60 -1.31
CA SER A 18 -16.79 -9.84 -0.18
C SER A 18 -17.85 -8.88 0.34
N ASP A 19 -17.82 -8.64 1.65
CA ASP A 19 -18.62 -7.58 2.27
C ASP A 19 -18.04 -6.19 2.04
N LEU A 20 -16.75 -6.10 1.70
CA LEU A 20 -16.10 -4.84 1.35
C LEU A 20 -16.56 -4.40 -0.05
N PRO A 21 -16.95 -3.12 -0.26
CA PRO A 21 -17.22 -2.58 -1.59
C PRO A 21 -16.06 -2.85 -2.54
N LYS A 22 -16.37 -3.23 -3.79
CA LYS A 22 -15.37 -3.62 -4.80
C LYS A 22 -14.21 -2.62 -4.90
N VAL A 23 -14.53 -1.35 -5.02
CA VAL A 23 -13.57 -0.25 -5.22
C VAL A 23 -12.63 0.00 -4.02
N LEU A 24 -12.95 -0.56 -2.85
CA LEU A 24 -12.13 -0.43 -1.64
C LEU A 24 -11.13 -1.58 -1.44
N HIS A 25 -11.10 -2.57 -2.32
CA HIS A 25 -10.01 -3.54 -2.31
C HIS A 25 -8.70 -2.86 -2.71
N LYS A 26 -7.63 -3.22 -1.99
CA LYS A 26 -6.32 -2.61 -2.17
C LYS A 26 -5.52 -3.26 -3.31
N VAL A 27 -4.73 -2.43 -3.96
CA VAL A 27 -3.67 -2.79 -4.90
C VAL A 27 -2.42 -2.03 -4.44
N SER A 28 -1.35 -2.73 -4.16
CA SER A 28 -0.06 -2.16 -3.68
C SER A 28 -0.24 -1.07 -2.62
N GLY A 29 -1.00 -1.40 -1.56
CA GLY A 29 -1.12 -0.61 -0.33
C GLY A 29 -2.35 0.28 -0.22
N ILE A 30 -2.87 0.86 -1.31
CA ILE A 30 -4.04 1.75 -1.30
C ILE A 30 -5.23 1.15 -2.05
N THR A 31 -6.44 1.69 -1.85
CA THR A 31 -7.64 1.20 -2.51
C THR A 31 -7.62 1.47 -4.01
N MET A 32 -8.36 0.68 -4.79
CA MET A 32 -8.53 0.92 -6.22
C MET A 32 -9.11 2.31 -6.50
N LEU A 33 -10.04 2.76 -5.66
CA LEU A 33 -10.63 4.09 -5.76
C LEU A 33 -9.61 5.20 -5.58
N GLU A 34 -8.67 5.06 -4.62
CA GLU A 34 -7.58 6.02 -4.42
C GLU A 34 -6.64 6.07 -5.62
N HIS A 35 -6.31 4.92 -6.24
CA HIS A 35 -5.52 4.90 -7.48
C HIS A 35 -6.20 5.71 -8.60
N VAL A 36 -7.49 5.45 -8.84
CA VAL A 36 -8.26 6.18 -9.84
C VAL A 36 -8.31 7.66 -9.51
N PHE A 37 -8.55 8.02 -8.25
CA PHE A 37 -8.61 9.41 -7.81
C PHE A 37 -7.27 10.14 -8.02
N ARG A 38 -6.14 9.49 -7.69
CA ARG A 38 -4.80 10.03 -7.96
C ARG A 38 -4.54 10.25 -9.44
N ALA A 39 -4.96 9.31 -10.30
CA ALA A 39 -4.85 9.48 -11.75
C ALA A 39 -5.72 10.65 -12.27
N VAL A 40 -6.95 10.76 -11.76
CA VAL A 40 -7.86 11.88 -12.08
C VAL A 40 -7.29 13.22 -11.63
N SER A 41 -6.60 13.29 -10.50
CA SER A 41 -6.00 14.53 -10.01
C SER A 41 -4.99 15.13 -11.00
N ALA A 42 -4.40 14.34 -11.88
CA ALA A 42 -3.46 14.82 -12.91
C ALA A 42 -4.10 15.74 -13.96
N ILE A 43 -5.41 15.66 -14.17
CA ILE A 43 -6.13 16.58 -15.09
C ILE A 43 -6.60 17.87 -14.40
N GLU A 44 -6.25 18.07 -13.13
CA GLU A 44 -6.57 19.25 -12.32
C GLU A 44 -8.07 19.63 -12.40
N PRO A 45 -8.99 18.70 -12.05
CA PRO A 45 -10.40 18.95 -12.21
C PRO A 45 -10.88 20.06 -11.26
N ALA A 46 -11.65 21.01 -11.79
CA ALA A 46 -12.27 22.08 -10.99
C ALA A 46 -13.30 21.51 -10.00
N LYS A 47 -13.87 20.34 -10.31
CA LYS A 47 -14.78 19.61 -9.43
C LYS A 47 -14.71 18.11 -9.71
N ASN A 48 -14.63 17.32 -8.63
CA ASN A 48 -14.79 15.87 -8.65
C ASN A 48 -16.15 15.48 -8.07
N VAL A 49 -16.84 14.56 -8.71
CA VAL A 49 -18.08 13.96 -8.22
C VAL A 49 -17.93 12.45 -8.20
N THR A 50 -18.01 11.85 -7.02
CA THR A 50 -17.98 10.40 -6.87
C THR A 50 -19.40 9.88 -6.68
N VAL A 51 -19.85 9.04 -7.61
CA VAL A 51 -21.16 8.39 -7.53
C VAL A 51 -21.04 7.15 -6.65
N ILE A 52 -21.65 7.19 -5.49
CA ILE A 52 -21.63 6.14 -4.46
C ILE A 52 -22.97 5.40 -4.40
N GLY A 53 -23.01 4.21 -3.84
CA GLY A 53 -24.22 3.39 -3.77
C GLY A 53 -24.15 2.36 -2.65
N HIS A 54 -23.83 1.12 -2.97
CA HIS A 54 -23.72 0.07 -1.95
C HIS A 54 -22.65 0.39 -0.89
N LYS A 55 -23.04 0.40 0.40
CA LYS A 55 -22.18 0.77 1.54
C LYS A 55 -21.49 2.15 1.33
N ALA A 56 -22.27 3.12 0.89
CA ALA A 56 -21.85 4.46 0.51
C ALA A 56 -20.92 5.13 1.54
N GLU A 57 -21.18 4.94 2.83
CA GLU A 57 -20.40 5.59 3.91
C GLU A 57 -18.93 5.15 3.90
N LEU A 58 -18.66 3.84 3.68
CA LEU A 58 -17.28 3.35 3.61
C LEU A 58 -16.52 3.93 2.40
N VAL A 59 -17.22 4.15 1.29
CA VAL A 59 -16.63 4.76 0.09
C VAL A 59 -16.38 6.26 0.33
N ARG A 60 -17.30 6.93 1.03
CA ARG A 60 -17.19 8.34 1.37
C ARG A 60 -15.97 8.63 2.25
N GLU A 61 -15.75 7.80 3.29
CA GLU A 61 -14.62 7.94 4.22
C GLU A 61 -13.26 7.99 3.51
N VAL A 62 -13.08 7.24 2.42
CA VAL A 62 -11.80 7.15 1.69
C VAL A 62 -11.46 8.46 0.96
N LEU A 63 -12.47 9.18 0.45
CA LEU A 63 -12.29 10.43 -0.31
C LEU A 63 -12.88 11.65 0.42
N ASP A 64 -13.03 11.58 1.75
CA ASP A 64 -13.61 12.68 2.51
C ASP A 64 -12.85 14.00 2.29
N GLY A 65 -13.60 15.06 2.05
CA GLY A 65 -13.05 16.39 1.74
C GLY A 65 -12.40 16.53 0.35
N GLN A 66 -12.32 15.46 -0.45
CA GLN A 66 -11.64 15.47 -1.76
C GLN A 66 -12.60 15.40 -2.95
N SER A 67 -13.84 14.96 -2.74
CA SER A 67 -14.86 14.81 -3.79
C SER A 67 -16.23 15.25 -3.27
N ALA A 68 -17.08 15.76 -4.16
CA ALA A 68 -18.52 15.78 -3.92
C ALA A 68 -19.07 14.36 -4.10
N PHE A 69 -20.15 14.03 -3.40
CA PHE A 69 -20.74 12.69 -3.46
C PHE A 69 -22.20 12.76 -3.86
N THR A 70 -22.57 11.90 -4.81
CA THR A 70 -23.97 11.70 -5.20
C THR A 70 -24.36 10.24 -5.00
N LEU A 71 -25.61 10.00 -4.55
CA LEU A 71 -26.05 8.66 -4.20
C LEU A 71 -26.88 8.02 -5.32
N GLN A 72 -26.42 6.89 -5.86
CA GLN A 72 -27.19 6.02 -6.73
C GLN A 72 -27.89 4.96 -5.87
N THR A 73 -29.16 5.19 -5.53
CA THR A 73 -29.93 4.26 -4.67
C THR A 73 -30.28 2.96 -5.37
N GLU A 74 -30.62 3.03 -6.66
CA GLU A 74 -30.93 1.89 -7.53
C GLU A 74 -29.88 1.78 -8.64
N GLN A 75 -29.25 0.61 -8.78
CA GLN A 75 -28.23 0.39 -9.81
C GLN A 75 -28.91 0.07 -11.16
N LEU A 76 -29.38 1.10 -11.85
CA LEU A 76 -30.08 0.99 -13.14
C LEU A 76 -29.15 1.17 -14.35
N GLY A 77 -27.84 1.01 -14.18
CA GLY A 77 -26.85 1.09 -15.25
C GLY A 77 -25.89 2.28 -15.13
N THR A 78 -24.91 2.33 -16.02
CA THR A 78 -23.83 3.32 -16.03
C THR A 78 -24.31 4.72 -16.42
N GLY A 79 -25.25 4.82 -17.35
CA GLY A 79 -25.90 6.09 -17.72
C GLY A 79 -26.67 6.68 -16.54
N HIS A 80 -27.44 5.85 -15.81
CA HIS A 80 -28.14 6.28 -14.61
C HIS A 80 -27.17 6.76 -13.53
N ALA A 81 -26.02 6.10 -13.38
CA ALA A 81 -25.01 6.56 -12.43
C ALA A 81 -24.48 7.97 -12.76
N VAL A 82 -24.23 8.26 -14.04
CA VAL A 82 -23.79 9.60 -14.49
C VAL A 82 -24.88 10.64 -14.29
N MET A 83 -26.17 10.30 -14.49
CA MET A 83 -27.30 11.20 -14.22
C MET A 83 -27.31 11.69 -12.76
N MET A 84 -26.85 10.89 -11.82
CA MET A 84 -26.80 11.31 -10.40
C MET A 84 -25.86 12.51 -10.16
N ALA A 85 -24.96 12.80 -11.08
CA ALA A 85 -24.09 13.96 -11.01
C ALA A 85 -24.70 15.24 -11.61
N GLU A 86 -25.97 15.20 -12.09
CA GLU A 86 -26.62 16.33 -12.77
C GLU A 86 -26.70 17.57 -11.87
N GLU A 87 -27.09 17.45 -10.60
CA GLU A 87 -27.19 18.57 -9.66
C GLU A 87 -25.84 19.28 -9.44
N GLU A 88 -24.74 18.53 -9.53
CA GLU A 88 -23.40 19.03 -9.24
C GLU A 88 -22.72 19.67 -10.46
N LEU A 89 -23.05 19.21 -11.67
CA LEU A 89 -22.31 19.55 -12.90
C LEU A 89 -23.16 20.11 -14.03
N ALA A 90 -24.47 19.88 -14.09
CA ALA A 90 -25.29 20.36 -15.19
C ALA A 90 -25.24 21.91 -15.28
N GLY A 91 -25.16 22.42 -16.52
CA GLY A 91 -25.09 23.85 -16.79
C GLY A 91 -23.69 24.45 -16.67
N LEU A 92 -22.70 23.75 -16.13
CA LEU A 92 -21.31 24.18 -16.14
C LEU A 92 -20.70 24.01 -17.54
N GLU A 93 -19.83 24.95 -17.92
CA GLU A 93 -19.09 24.85 -19.20
C GLU A 93 -17.72 24.21 -19.01
N GLY A 94 -17.38 23.24 -19.85
CA GLY A 94 -16.12 22.53 -19.80
C GLY A 94 -16.21 21.09 -20.26
N GLN A 95 -15.19 20.32 -19.89
CA GLN A 95 -15.07 18.91 -20.23
C GLN A 95 -15.31 18.03 -19.00
N THR A 96 -16.03 16.92 -19.16
CA THR A 96 -16.28 15.96 -18.08
C THR A 96 -15.66 14.61 -18.41
N LEU A 97 -14.66 14.23 -17.63
CA LEU A 97 -14.14 12.85 -17.59
C LEU A 97 -15.14 11.98 -16.83
N VAL A 98 -15.53 10.86 -17.41
CA VAL A 98 -16.29 9.80 -16.72
C VAL A 98 -15.41 8.56 -16.66
N ILE A 99 -15.20 8.02 -15.45
CA ILE A 99 -14.32 6.88 -15.22
C ILE A 99 -14.86 5.95 -14.13
N ALA A 100 -14.62 4.65 -14.28
CA ALA A 100 -14.99 3.67 -13.27
C ALA A 100 -13.95 3.61 -12.14
N GLY A 101 -14.40 3.52 -10.88
CA GLY A 101 -13.54 3.45 -9.70
C GLY A 101 -12.81 2.11 -9.50
N ASP A 102 -12.97 1.16 -10.42
CA ASP A 102 -12.36 -0.17 -10.40
C ASP A 102 -11.29 -0.38 -11.47
N THR A 103 -10.75 0.70 -12.04
CA THR A 103 -9.65 0.69 -13.02
C THR A 103 -8.36 1.26 -12.44
N PRO A 104 -7.75 0.59 -11.45
CA PRO A 104 -6.63 1.17 -10.65
C PRO A 104 -5.34 1.37 -11.44
N LEU A 105 -5.23 0.81 -12.63
CA LEU A 105 -4.01 0.83 -13.44
C LEU A 105 -3.93 1.98 -14.43
N ILE A 106 -5.01 2.77 -14.57
CA ILE A 106 -5.02 3.95 -15.43
C ILE A 106 -4.00 4.97 -14.93
N THR A 107 -3.29 5.62 -15.83
CA THR A 107 -2.30 6.64 -15.47
C THR A 107 -2.84 8.06 -15.67
N GLY A 108 -2.34 9.00 -14.85
CA GLY A 108 -2.68 10.40 -15.01
C GLY A 108 -2.21 10.97 -16.36
N GLU A 109 -1.10 10.45 -16.91
CA GLU A 109 -0.60 10.82 -18.24
C GLU A 109 -1.59 10.44 -19.34
N SER A 110 -2.12 9.20 -19.30
CA SER A 110 -3.11 8.74 -20.28
C SER A 110 -4.41 9.55 -20.20
N LEU A 111 -4.85 9.94 -19.00
CA LEU A 111 -6.01 10.81 -18.84
C LEU A 111 -5.77 12.24 -19.36
N LYS A 112 -4.59 12.81 -19.13
CA LYS A 112 -4.19 14.08 -19.74
C LYS A 112 -4.22 14.03 -21.26
N ASN A 113 -3.57 13.00 -21.83
CA ASN A 113 -3.53 12.80 -23.28
C ASN A 113 -4.95 12.63 -23.88
N LEU A 114 -5.85 11.97 -23.17
CA LEU A 114 -7.25 11.82 -23.57
C LEU A 114 -7.98 13.17 -23.60
N ILE A 115 -7.84 14.00 -22.57
CA ILE A 115 -8.41 15.36 -22.52
C ILE A 115 -7.85 16.22 -23.65
N ASP A 116 -6.52 16.23 -23.82
CA ASP A 116 -5.87 17.01 -24.88
C ASP A 116 -6.34 16.59 -26.26
N PHE A 117 -6.47 15.28 -26.51
CA PHE A 117 -7.02 14.76 -27.75
C PHE A 117 -8.47 15.23 -27.96
N HIS A 118 -9.31 15.15 -26.94
CA HIS A 118 -10.69 15.60 -26.99
C HIS A 118 -10.82 17.07 -27.40
N VAL A 119 -10.07 17.94 -26.71
CA VAL A 119 -10.09 19.40 -26.94
C VAL A 119 -9.52 19.75 -28.32
N ASN A 120 -8.37 19.20 -28.69
CA ASN A 120 -7.70 19.52 -29.96
C ASN A 120 -8.52 19.09 -31.18
N HIS A 121 -9.28 18.00 -31.07
CA HIS A 121 -10.14 17.52 -32.16
C HIS A 121 -11.56 18.13 -32.14
N LYS A 122 -11.88 18.95 -31.13
CA LYS A 122 -13.20 19.55 -30.92
C LYS A 122 -14.31 18.50 -30.95
N ASN A 123 -14.09 17.39 -30.26
CA ASN A 123 -15.07 16.32 -30.16
C ASN A 123 -16.15 16.71 -29.12
N VAL A 124 -17.37 16.23 -29.28
CA VAL A 124 -18.41 16.29 -28.25
C VAL A 124 -18.26 15.15 -27.25
N ALA A 125 -17.74 14.02 -27.72
CA ALA A 125 -17.38 12.86 -26.91
C ALA A 125 -16.08 12.23 -27.44
N THR A 126 -15.24 11.76 -26.52
CA THR A 126 -14.06 10.95 -26.85
C THR A 126 -14.04 9.73 -25.96
N ILE A 127 -13.98 8.57 -26.57
CA ILE A 127 -13.91 7.27 -25.90
C ILE A 127 -12.44 6.92 -25.70
N LEU A 128 -12.07 6.52 -24.49
CA LEU A 128 -10.80 5.84 -24.27
C LEU A 128 -10.93 4.39 -24.72
N THR A 129 -10.14 3.97 -25.69
CA THR A 129 -10.16 2.62 -26.25
C THR A 129 -8.84 1.90 -26.00
N ALA A 130 -8.84 0.59 -26.15
CA ALA A 130 -7.64 -0.22 -26.14
C ALA A 130 -7.78 -1.38 -27.15
N THR A 131 -6.65 -1.96 -27.57
CA THR A 131 -6.67 -3.15 -28.42
C THR A 131 -6.41 -4.38 -27.56
N ALA A 132 -7.39 -5.27 -27.46
CA ALA A 132 -7.32 -6.52 -26.70
C ALA A 132 -7.04 -7.71 -27.60
N ASP A 133 -6.10 -8.59 -27.23
CA ASP A 133 -5.93 -9.88 -27.93
C ASP A 133 -7.15 -10.78 -27.76
N ASN A 134 -7.70 -10.82 -26.56
CA ASN A 134 -8.98 -11.44 -26.26
C ASN A 134 -9.99 -10.38 -25.76
N PRO A 135 -10.87 -9.88 -26.64
CA PRO A 135 -11.82 -8.83 -26.28
C PRO A 135 -13.08 -9.33 -25.55
N PHE A 136 -13.16 -10.61 -25.21
CA PHE A 136 -14.34 -11.19 -24.57
C PHE A 136 -14.71 -10.47 -23.26
N GLY A 137 -15.98 -10.11 -23.13
CA GLY A 137 -16.50 -9.42 -21.94
C GLY A 137 -16.49 -7.90 -22.02
N TYR A 138 -15.83 -7.29 -23.00
CA TYR A 138 -15.80 -5.85 -23.20
C TYR A 138 -16.82 -5.39 -24.25
N GLY A 139 -17.23 -4.14 -24.22
CA GLY A 139 -17.90 -3.47 -25.35
C GLY A 139 -16.93 -3.31 -26.54
N ARG A 140 -17.44 -3.34 -27.75
CA ARG A 140 -16.67 -3.20 -29.00
C ARG A 140 -16.86 -1.82 -29.61
N ILE A 141 -15.78 -1.25 -30.12
CA ILE A 141 -15.82 0.00 -30.88
C ILE A 141 -16.04 -0.33 -32.35
N ILE A 142 -17.20 0.06 -32.87
CA ILE A 142 -17.53 -0.16 -34.26
C ILE A 142 -17.23 1.09 -35.06
N ARG A 143 -16.47 0.92 -36.17
CA ARG A 143 -16.07 2.00 -37.08
C ARG A 143 -16.67 1.80 -38.46
N ASN A 144 -16.93 2.89 -39.16
CA ASN A 144 -17.30 2.89 -40.57
C ASN A 144 -16.02 2.74 -41.44
N GLU A 145 -16.24 2.68 -42.78
CA GLU A 145 -15.18 2.54 -43.79
C GLU A 145 -14.16 3.72 -43.74
N ASN A 146 -14.55 4.87 -43.24
CA ASN A 146 -13.69 6.03 -43.06
C ASN A 146 -12.90 6.03 -41.75
N GLY A 147 -13.05 4.96 -40.93
CA GLY A 147 -12.41 4.83 -39.61
C GLY A 147 -13.08 5.62 -38.49
N GLU A 148 -14.25 6.25 -38.73
CA GLU A 148 -14.97 6.99 -37.71
C GLU A 148 -15.75 6.03 -36.81
N VAL A 149 -15.81 6.33 -35.51
CA VAL A 149 -16.64 5.58 -34.55
C VAL A 149 -18.11 5.78 -34.89
N THR A 150 -18.87 4.69 -35.04
CA THR A 150 -20.29 4.72 -35.29
C THR A 150 -21.13 4.39 -34.06
N LYS A 151 -20.70 3.39 -33.29
CA LYS A 151 -21.39 2.96 -32.08
C LYS A 151 -20.44 2.14 -31.18
N ILE A 152 -20.85 1.95 -29.94
CA ILE A 152 -20.29 0.95 -29.02
C ILE A 152 -21.34 -0.16 -28.89
N VAL A 153 -20.89 -1.41 -28.99
CA VAL A 153 -21.78 -2.58 -28.82
C VAL A 153 -21.28 -3.40 -27.65
N GLU A 154 -22.14 -3.57 -26.66
CA GLU A 154 -21.81 -4.38 -25.48
C GLU A 154 -21.71 -5.89 -25.85
N GLN A 155 -20.88 -6.66 -25.11
CA GLN A 155 -20.62 -8.08 -25.40
C GLN A 155 -21.90 -8.91 -25.60
N LYS A 156 -22.97 -8.62 -24.83
CA LYS A 156 -24.23 -9.39 -24.88
C LYS A 156 -25.13 -9.03 -26.07
N ASP A 157 -24.94 -7.83 -26.62
CA ASP A 157 -25.68 -7.29 -27.73
C ASP A 157 -24.93 -7.44 -29.06
N ALA A 158 -23.66 -7.85 -29.04
CA ALA A 158 -22.76 -7.95 -30.19
C ALA A 158 -23.09 -9.20 -31.04
N ASN A 159 -23.23 -9.02 -32.36
CA ASN A 159 -23.32 -10.11 -33.31
C ASN A 159 -21.93 -10.77 -33.56
N GLU A 160 -21.88 -11.87 -34.33
CA GLU A 160 -20.67 -12.66 -34.57
C GLU A 160 -19.54 -11.86 -35.21
N PHE A 161 -19.81 -10.88 -36.07
CA PHE A 161 -18.80 -10.01 -36.69
C PHE A 161 -18.29 -8.98 -35.69
N GLU A 162 -19.19 -8.36 -34.94
CA GLU A 162 -18.87 -7.36 -33.93
C GLU A 162 -18.02 -7.96 -32.77
N GLN A 163 -18.27 -9.23 -32.41
CA GLN A 163 -17.48 -9.94 -31.40
C GLN A 163 -16.01 -10.15 -31.77
N GLN A 164 -15.67 -10.13 -33.06
CA GLN A 164 -14.31 -10.29 -33.57
C GLN A 164 -13.51 -8.99 -33.53
N VAL A 165 -14.13 -7.84 -33.32
CA VAL A 165 -13.47 -6.55 -33.22
C VAL A 165 -12.60 -6.53 -31.97
N LYS A 166 -11.30 -6.23 -32.15
CA LYS A 166 -10.31 -6.20 -31.07
C LYS A 166 -10.24 -4.87 -30.33
N GLU A 167 -10.75 -3.80 -30.93
CA GLU A 167 -10.83 -2.50 -30.28
C GLU A 167 -11.97 -2.48 -29.28
N ILE A 168 -11.62 -2.29 -28.02
CA ILE A 168 -12.56 -2.37 -26.90
C ILE A 168 -12.86 -1.00 -26.31
N ASN A 169 -14.05 -0.89 -25.74
CA ASN A 169 -14.46 0.21 -24.87
C ASN A 169 -13.91 -0.03 -23.47
N THR A 170 -13.11 0.91 -22.96
CA THR A 170 -12.54 0.81 -21.60
C THR A 170 -13.51 1.27 -20.50
N GLY A 171 -14.63 1.91 -20.87
CA GLY A 171 -15.56 2.51 -19.92
C GLY A 171 -15.13 3.88 -19.40
N THR A 172 -14.10 4.46 -20.00
CA THR A 172 -13.62 5.82 -19.68
C THR A 172 -13.87 6.75 -20.86
N TYR A 173 -14.39 7.94 -20.57
CA TYR A 173 -14.83 8.89 -21.59
C TYR A 173 -14.53 10.31 -21.20
N VAL A 174 -14.38 11.19 -22.20
CA VAL A 174 -14.45 12.63 -22.02
C VAL A 174 -15.60 13.16 -22.86
N PHE A 175 -16.43 14.01 -22.27
CA PHE A 175 -17.58 14.64 -22.92
C PHE A 175 -17.51 16.15 -22.78
N ASP A 176 -18.07 16.88 -23.75
CA ASP A 176 -18.58 18.22 -23.47
C ASP A 176 -19.64 18.12 -22.37
N ASN A 177 -19.43 18.83 -21.26
CA ASN A 177 -20.27 18.68 -20.08
C ASN A 177 -21.75 18.97 -20.33
N LYS A 178 -22.04 20.06 -21.04
CA LYS A 178 -23.40 20.49 -21.31
C LYS A 178 -24.16 19.52 -22.22
N ARG A 179 -23.44 19.06 -23.27
CA ARG A 179 -23.98 18.10 -24.24
C ARG A 179 -24.22 16.74 -23.60
N LEU A 180 -23.37 16.31 -22.68
CA LEU A 180 -23.55 15.07 -21.93
C LEU A 180 -24.91 15.05 -21.21
N PHE A 181 -25.20 16.06 -20.37
CA PHE A 181 -26.44 16.09 -19.61
C PHE A 181 -27.69 16.30 -20.50
N GLU A 182 -27.55 16.94 -21.65
CA GLU A 182 -28.61 16.99 -22.67
C GLU A 182 -28.90 15.60 -23.27
N ALA A 183 -27.87 14.86 -23.63
CA ALA A 183 -28.00 13.54 -24.26
C ALA A 183 -28.52 12.48 -23.27
N LEU A 184 -28.11 12.53 -22.01
CA LEU A 184 -28.56 11.61 -20.96
C LEU A 184 -30.08 11.59 -20.77
N LYS A 185 -30.78 12.68 -21.10
CA LYS A 185 -32.24 12.76 -21.02
C LYS A 185 -32.95 11.89 -22.09
N ASN A 186 -32.21 11.43 -23.10
CA ASN A 186 -32.75 10.68 -24.24
C ASN A 186 -32.32 9.20 -24.27
N ILE A 187 -31.49 8.73 -23.32
CA ILE A 187 -31.15 7.32 -23.23
C ILE A 187 -32.32 6.51 -22.65
N ASN A 188 -32.37 5.23 -22.99
CA ASN A 188 -33.45 4.33 -22.58
C ASN A 188 -32.90 2.97 -22.13
N THR A 189 -33.79 2.06 -21.77
CA THR A 189 -33.46 0.70 -21.28
C THR A 189 -33.71 -0.41 -22.29
N ASN A 190 -33.83 -0.09 -23.58
CA ASN A 190 -34.13 -1.04 -24.64
C ASN A 190 -32.87 -1.83 -25.07
N ASN A 191 -32.29 -2.62 -24.16
CA ASN A 191 -31.09 -3.42 -24.37
C ASN A 191 -31.20 -4.76 -23.62
N ALA A 192 -30.25 -5.67 -23.84
CA ALA A 192 -30.24 -7.02 -23.25
C ALA A 192 -30.24 -7.06 -21.71
N GLN A 193 -29.85 -6.00 -21.03
CA GLN A 193 -29.79 -5.93 -19.57
C GLN A 193 -30.94 -5.13 -18.96
N GLY A 194 -31.70 -4.36 -19.77
CA GLY A 194 -32.73 -3.46 -19.26
C GLY A 194 -32.19 -2.29 -18.45
N GLU A 195 -30.96 -1.84 -18.75
CA GLU A 195 -30.23 -0.79 -18.02
C GLU A 195 -30.04 0.47 -18.86
N TYR A 196 -29.87 1.62 -18.24
CA TYR A 196 -29.45 2.85 -18.92
C TYR A 196 -27.95 2.78 -19.23
N TYR A 197 -27.59 2.51 -20.48
CA TYR A 197 -26.20 2.45 -20.90
C TYR A 197 -25.66 3.84 -21.19
N LEU A 198 -24.52 4.20 -20.60
CA LEU A 198 -23.80 5.44 -20.95
C LEU A 198 -23.33 5.41 -22.42
N THR A 199 -23.06 4.23 -22.96
CA THR A 199 -22.64 4.04 -24.36
C THR A 199 -23.68 4.49 -25.37
N ASP A 200 -24.97 4.55 -25.01
CA ASP A 200 -26.04 5.03 -25.91
C ASP A 200 -25.90 6.52 -26.25
N VAL A 201 -25.27 7.31 -25.36
CA VAL A 201 -24.96 8.73 -25.60
C VAL A 201 -24.11 8.90 -26.86
N ILE A 202 -23.22 7.96 -27.16
CA ILE A 202 -22.36 7.97 -28.35
C ILE A 202 -23.20 7.88 -29.63
N SER A 203 -24.19 6.98 -29.65
CA SER A 203 -25.11 6.85 -30.78
C SER A 203 -25.96 8.10 -30.97
N ILE A 204 -26.48 8.69 -29.88
CA ILE A 204 -27.24 9.96 -29.90
C ILE A 204 -26.42 11.09 -30.54
N PHE A 205 -25.15 11.25 -30.14
CA PHE A 205 -24.28 12.27 -30.72
C PHE A 205 -24.02 12.02 -32.21
N ARG A 206 -23.81 10.78 -32.61
CA ARG A 206 -23.61 10.44 -34.04
C ARG A 206 -24.86 10.70 -34.88
N GLU A 207 -26.04 10.34 -34.38
CA GLU A 207 -27.32 10.61 -35.04
C GLU A 207 -27.60 12.11 -35.23
N ASN A 208 -27.16 12.92 -34.27
CA ASN A 208 -27.22 14.39 -34.34
C ASN A 208 -26.14 15.00 -35.25
N GLY A 209 -25.28 14.18 -35.89
CA GLY A 209 -24.18 14.66 -36.75
C GLY A 209 -23.00 15.26 -35.97
N GLU A 210 -22.92 15.01 -34.67
CA GLU A 210 -21.87 15.53 -33.81
C GLU A 210 -20.59 14.68 -33.88
N LYS A 211 -19.45 15.32 -33.60
CA LYS A 211 -18.15 14.66 -33.76
C LYS A 211 -17.78 13.83 -32.53
N VAL A 212 -17.71 12.53 -32.72
CA VAL A 212 -17.22 11.56 -31.72
C VAL A 212 -15.83 11.08 -32.09
N GLY A 213 -14.89 11.10 -31.13
CA GLY A 213 -13.53 10.58 -31.28
C GLY A 213 -13.29 9.31 -30.45
N ALA A 214 -12.21 8.62 -30.76
CA ALA A 214 -11.67 7.57 -29.93
C ALA A 214 -10.16 7.74 -29.80
N PHE A 215 -9.65 7.68 -28.57
CA PHE A 215 -8.24 7.73 -28.23
C PHE A 215 -7.80 6.36 -27.73
N THR A 216 -6.86 5.73 -28.43
CA THR A 216 -6.42 4.38 -28.09
C THR A 216 -5.23 4.41 -27.15
N LEU A 217 -5.35 3.72 -26.02
CA LEU A 217 -4.25 3.51 -25.07
C LEU A 217 -3.08 2.79 -25.76
N ARG A 218 -1.87 3.20 -25.41
CA ARG A 218 -0.65 2.52 -25.84
C ARG A 218 -0.39 1.23 -25.08
N ASP A 219 -0.71 1.25 -23.79
CA ASP A 219 -0.59 0.09 -22.90
C ASP A 219 -1.99 -0.43 -22.56
N PHE A 220 -2.30 -1.62 -23.03
CA PHE A 220 -3.57 -2.30 -22.75
C PHE A 220 -3.80 -2.52 -21.24
N GLU A 221 -2.72 -2.72 -20.47
CA GLU A 221 -2.83 -2.99 -19.03
C GLU A 221 -3.52 -1.84 -18.27
N GLU A 222 -3.42 -0.60 -18.76
CA GLU A 222 -4.12 0.54 -18.16
C GLU A 222 -5.65 0.43 -18.23
N SER A 223 -6.17 -0.36 -19.16
CA SER A 223 -7.62 -0.57 -19.35
C SER A 223 -8.21 -1.67 -18.47
N LEU A 224 -7.38 -2.42 -17.73
CA LEU A 224 -7.82 -3.56 -16.95
C LEU A 224 -8.69 -3.13 -15.76
N GLY A 225 -9.97 -3.49 -15.81
CA GLY A 225 -10.91 -3.33 -14.72
C GLY A 225 -10.92 -4.54 -13.78
N VAL A 226 -10.99 -4.29 -12.48
CA VAL A 226 -11.01 -5.34 -11.46
C VAL A 226 -12.44 -5.69 -11.08
N ASN A 227 -12.88 -6.87 -11.48
CA ASN A 227 -14.24 -7.33 -11.24
C ASN A 227 -14.35 -8.52 -10.28
N ASP A 228 -13.27 -9.25 -10.08
CA ASP A 228 -13.16 -10.41 -9.20
C ASP A 228 -11.75 -10.53 -8.62
N ARG A 229 -11.50 -11.59 -7.83
CA ARG A 229 -10.22 -11.81 -7.15
C ARG A 229 -9.07 -12.16 -8.11
N VAL A 230 -9.37 -12.76 -9.25
CA VAL A 230 -8.35 -13.09 -10.27
C VAL A 230 -7.86 -11.80 -10.93
N ALA A 231 -8.79 -10.94 -11.35
CA ALA A 231 -8.45 -9.63 -11.89
C ALA A 231 -7.73 -8.74 -10.86
N LEU A 232 -8.09 -8.84 -9.57
CA LEU A 232 -7.38 -8.13 -8.50
C LEU A 232 -5.92 -8.58 -8.40
N ALA A 233 -5.65 -9.88 -8.45
CA ALA A 233 -4.28 -10.41 -8.43
C ALA A 233 -3.48 -9.98 -9.67
N THR A 234 -4.13 -9.92 -10.84
CA THR A 234 -3.51 -9.41 -12.08
C THR A 234 -3.14 -7.92 -11.93
N ALA A 235 -4.05 -7.11 -11.37
CA ALA A 235 -3.78 -5.69 -11.14
C ALA A 235 -2.62 -5.48 -10.15
N GLU A 236 -2.54 -6.30 -9.09
CA GLU A 236 -1.42 -6.31 -8.14
C GLU A 236 -0.09 -6.62 -8.84
N ASP A 237 -0.06 -7.64 -9.71
CA ASP A 237 1.16 -8.00 -10.46
C ASP A 237 1.63 -6.90 -11.41
N VAL A 238 0.70 -6.24 -12.10
CA VAL A 238 1.00 -5.11 -12.99
C VAL A 238 1.56 -3.94 -12.17
N MET A 239 0.89 -3.57 -11.08
CA MET A 239 1.31 -2.45 -10.25
C MET A 239 2.68 -2.72 -9.62
N ARG A 240 2.90 -3.91 -9.08
CA ARG A 240 4.21 -4.33 -8.55
C ARG A 240 5.33 -4.17 -9.58
N ARG A 241 5.12 -4.62 -10.82
CA ARG A 241 6.11 -4.45 -11.90
C ARG A 241 6.40 -2.97 -12.17
N ARG A 242 5.37 -2.12 -12.23
CA ARG A 242 5.52 -0.68 -12.46
C ARG A 242 6.28 0.00 -11.33
N ILE A 243 5.92 -0.27 -10.06
CA ILE A 243 6.59 0.29 -8.88
C ILE A 243 8.06 -0.13 -8.85
N ASN A 244 8.34 -1.44 -8.96
CA ASN A 244 9.71 -1.94 -8.90
C ASN A 244 10.55 -1.42 -10.07
N GLN A 245 9.97 -1.31 -11.26
CA GLN A 245 10.65 -0.70 -12.41
C GLN A 245 10.98 0.77 -12.18
N ALA A 246 10.06 1.54 -11.60
CA ALA A 246 10.31 2.94 -11.27
C ALA A 246 11.47 3.10 -10.28
N HIS A 247 11.53 2.27 -9.24
CA HIS A 247 12.67 2.27 -8.30
C HIS A 247 13.98 1.86 -8.97
N MET A 248 13.96 0.85 -9.87
CA MET A 248 15.17 0.46 -10.63
C MET A 248 15.69 1.59 -11.51
N VAL A 249 14.80 2.32 -12.20
CA VAL A 249 15.17 3.50 -13.00
C VAL A 249 15.77 4.61 -12.13
N ASN A 250 15.32 4.71 -10.89
CA ASN A 250 15.83 5.68 -9.90
C ASN A 250 17.08 5.20 -9.15
N GLY A 251 17.71 4.09 -9.58
CA GLY A 251 19.01 3.65 -9.06
C GLY A 251 18.95 2.60 -7.92
N VAL A 252 17.80 1.96 -7.69
CA VAL A 252 17.67 0.86 -6.72
C VAL A 252 18.00 -0.47 -7.39
N THR A 253 18.81 -1.29 -6.73
CA THR A 253 19.19 -2.62 -7.22
C THR A 253 18.28 -3.70 -6.63
N PHE A 254 17.63 -4.48 -7.50
CA PHE A 254 16.79 -5.63 -7.10
C PHE A 254 17.45 -6.94 -7.51
N GLN A 255 17.55 -7.89 -6.59
CA GLN A 255 17.95 -9.25 -6.91
C GLN A 255 16.85 -10.02 -7.64
N ASN A 256 15.59 -9.85 -7.19
CA ASN A 256 14.43 -10.45 -7.84
C ASN A 256 13.19 -9.51 -7.72
N PRO A 257 12.96 -8.65 -8.71
CA PRO A 257 11.83 -7.72 -8.66
C PRO A 257 10.46 -8.41 -8.66
N ASN A 258 10.37 -9.65 -9.18
CA ASN A 258 9.10 -10.38 -9.22
C ASN A 258 8.71 -10.96 -7.84
N ALA A 259 9.66 -11.13 -6.94
CA ALA A 259 9.44 -11.62 -5.59
C ALA A 259 9.61 -10.51 -4.53
N THR A 260 9.48 -9.26 -4.91
CA THR A 260 9.59 -8.10 -4.01
C THR A 260 8.29 -7.30 -4.07
N TYR A 261 7.71 -7.01 -2.90
CA TYR A 261 6.43 -6.33 -2.76
C TYR A 261 6.63 -4.97 -2.11
N ILE A 262 6.34 -3.92 -2.86
CA ILE A 262 6.51 -2.52 -2.43
C ILE A 262 5.19 -1.78 -2.66
N ASP A 263 4.68 -1.16 -1.60
CA ASP A 263 3.49 -0.31 -1.69
C ASP A 263 3.80 0.99 -2.43
N VAL A 264 2.77 1.58 -3.04
CA VAL A 264 2.90 2.72 -3.96
C VAL A 264 3.47 3.99 -3.32
N ASP A 265 3.35 4.13 -2.00
CA ASP A 265 3.79 5.30 -1.25
C ASP A 265 5.15 5.10 -0.56
N VAL A 266 5.82 3.99 -0.82
CA VAL A 266 7.17 3.73 -0.31
C VAL A 266 8.20 4.55 -1.09
N GLU A 267 9.08 5.22 -0.37
CA GLU A 267 10.17 6.01 -0.93
C GLU A 267 11.50 5.27 -0.72
N ILE A 268 12.31 5.14 -1.77
CA ILE A 268 13.62 4.47 -1.70
C ILE A 268 14.65 5.33 -2.40
N GLU A 269 15.71 5.69 -1.68
CA GLU A 269 16.81 6.46 -2.24
C GLU A 269 17.73 5.61 -3.14
N PRO A 270 18.56 6.23 -3.99
CA PRO A 270 19.51 5.52 -4.86
C PRO A 270 20.50 4.62 -4.10
N ASP A 271 21.09 3.66 -4.81
CA ASP A 271 22.12 2.72 -4.31
C ASP A 271 21.64 1.77 -3.18
N VAL A 272 20.33 1.72 -2.93
CA VAL A 272 19.75 0.68 -2.06
C VAL A 272 19.76 -0.66 -2.80
N VAL A 273 20.15 -1.73 -2.07
CA VAL A 273 20.14 -3.10 -2.57
C VAL A 273 19.02 -3.90 -1.89
N ILE A 274 18.14 -4.48 -2.69
CA ILE A 274 16.97 -5.25 -2.23
C ILE A 274 17.08 -6.69 -2.73
N GLU A 275 17.20 -7.65 -1.80
CA GLU A 275 17.18 -9.06 -2.12
C GLU A 275 15.75 -9.58 -2.38
N ALA A 276 15.62 -10.86 -2.73
CA ALA A 276 14.31 -11.46 -2.98
C ALA A 276 13.45 -11.53 -1.71
N ASN A 277 12.12 -11.56 -1.89
CA ASN A 277 11.12 -11.70 -0.81
C ASN A 277 11.16 -10.60 0.25
N VAL A 278 11.60 -9.41 -0.11
CA VAL A 278 11.47 -8.21 0.72
C VAL A 278 10.06 -7.63 0.54
N THR A 279 9.48 -7.16 1.64
CA THR A 279 8.16 -6.49 1.64
C THR A 279 8.26 -5.14 2.33
N LEU A 280 7.93 -4.07 1.63
CA LEU A 280 7.90 -2.69 2.13
C LEU A 280 6.49 -2.13 2.01
N LYS A 281 5.92 -1.64 3.11
CA LYS A 281 4.52 -1.21 3.16
C LYS A 281 4.33 0.19 3.71
N GLY A 282 3.17 0.76 3.34
CA GLY A 282 2.69 2.04 3.85
C GLY A 282 3.58 3.21 3.48
N GLN A 283 3.91 4.05 4.45
CA GLN A 283 4.73 5.24 4.29
C GLN A 283 6.23 4.99 4.59
N THR A 284 6.70 3.77 4.31
CA THR A 284 8.10 3.38 4.57
C THR A 284 9.07 4.19 3.70
N LYS A 285 10.16 4.65 4.33
CA LYS A 285 11.26 5.35 3.64
C LYS A 285 12.57 4.61 3.88
N VAL A 286 13.38 4.44 2.82
CA VAL A 286 14.67 3.75 2.90
C VAL A 286 15.77 4.65 2.36
N GLY A 287 16.73 4.99 3.22
CA GLY A 287 17.87 5.83 2.89
C GLY A 287 18.95 5.14 2.05
N ALA A 288 19.74 5.94 1.34
CA ALA A 288 20.72 5.51 0.36
C ALA A 288 21.74 4.48 0.90
N GLU A 289 22.30 3.68 0.03
CA GLU A 289 23.35 2.69 0.34
C GLU A 289 22.92 1.60 1.35
N SER A 290 21.62 1.49 1.65
CA SER A 290 21.09 0.47 2.58
C SER A 290 20.92 -0.88 1.88
N VAL A 291 21.01 -1.96 2.66
CA VAL A 291 20.85 -3.35 2.19
C VAL A 291 19.71 -4.02 2.92
N LEU A 292 18.70 -4.44 2.19
CA LEU A 292 17.55 -5.19 2.71
C LEU A 292 17.64 -6.63 2.22
N THR A 293 17.94 -7.57 3.12
CA THR A 293 18.13 -8.96 2.73
C THR A 293 16.83 -9.73 2.70
N ASN A 294 16.88 -10.93 2.13
CA ASN A 294 15.76 -11.84 1.97
C ASN A 294 14.89 -11.96 3.23
N GLY A 295 13.56 -11.87 3.05
CA GLY A 295 12.58 -12.04 4.13
C GLY A 295 12.41 -10.83 5.06
N THR A 296 13.03 -9.70 4.74
CA THR A 296 12.82 -8.43 5.46
C THR A 296 11.40 -7.91 5.22
N TYR A 297 10.73 -7.53 6.31
CA TYR A 297 9.40 -6.93 6.30
C TYR A 297 9.40 -5.60 7.04
N ILE A 298 9.05 -4.51 6.35
CA ILE A 298 9.05 -3.15 6.94
C ILE A 298 7.71 -2.48 6.63
N VAL A 299 7.09 -1.89 7.65
CA VAL A 299 5.85 -1.12 7.49
C VAL A 299 5.91 0.20 8.26
N ASP A 300 5.48 1.28 7.60
CA ASP A 300 5.35 2.64 8.18
C ASP A 300 6.56 3.06 9.01
N SER A 301 7.76 2.81 8.48
CA SER A 301 9.03 3.04 9.19
C SER A 301 10.02 3.84 8.36
N THR A 302 10.89 4.59 9.04
CA THR A 302 11.99 5.30 8.40
C THR A 302 13.30 4.58 8.66
N ILE A 303 13.99 4.19 7.58
CA ILE A 303 15.30 3.52 7.61
C ILE A 303 16.34 4.50 7.09
N GLY A 304 17.31 4.84 7.92
CA GLY A 304 18.42 5.72 7.57
C GLY A 304 19.39 5.12 6.57
N ALA A 305 20.24 5.95 6.01
CA ALA A 305 21.24 5.53 5.03
C ALA A 305 22.25 4.50 5.61
N LYS A 306 22.87 3.71 4.74
CA LYS A 306 23.92 2.72 5.11
C LYS A 306 23.48 1.70 6.13
N THR A 307 22.19 1.42 6.22
CA THR A 307 21.59 0.50 7.18
C THR A 307 21.51 -0.92 6.56
N VAL A 308 21.78 -1.93 7.37
CA VAL A 308 21.68 -3.33 6.93
C VAL A 308 20.58 -4.03 7.73
N ILE A 309 19.50 -4.42 7.05
CA ILE A 309 18.39 -5.17 7.66
C ILE A 309 18.42 -6.61 7.12
N THR A 310 18.66 -7.56 8.01
CA THR A 310 18.76 -8.96 7.66
C THR A 310 17.56 -9.74 8.19
N ASN A 311 16.70 -10.26 7.30
CA ASN A 311 15.58 -11.15 7.62
C ASN A 311 14.87 -10.79 8.94
N SER A 312 14.35 -9.59 9.01
CA SER A 312 13.80 -9.01 10.24
C SER A 312 12.53 -8.22 9.99
N MET A 313 11.75 -7.97 11.04
CA MET A 313 10.51 -7.20 10.99
C MET A 313 10.70 -5.85 11.68
N ILE A 314 10.28 -4.77 11.01
CA ILE A 314 10.31 -3.39 11.56
C ILE A 314 8.97 -2.73 11.30
N GLU A 315 8.34 -2.23 12.36
CA GLU A 315 7.00 -1.65 12.31
C GLU A 315 6.96 -0.29 13.01
N HIS A 316 6.37 0.72 12.34
CA HIS A 316 6.10 2.06 12.90
C HIS A 316 7.26 2.61 13.75
N SER A 317 8.48 2.56 13.20
CA SER A 317 9.72 2.82 13.94
C SER A 317 10.70 3.66 13.14
N VAL A 318 11.66 4.24 13.83
CA VAL A 318 12.75 5.01 13.23
C VAL A 318 14.08 4.29 13.46
N VAL A 319 14.78 4.02 12.37
CA VAL A 319 16.11 3.41 12.36
C VAL A 319 17.05 4.42 11.71
N GLU A 320 18.01 4.93 12.45
CA GLU A 320 18.96 5.95 11.96
C GLU A 320 20.09 5.35 11.12
N GLU A 321 21.00 6.19 10.65
CA GLU A 321 22.11 5.83 9.77
C GLU A 321 23.04 4.76 10.36
N GLY A 322 23.52 3.83 9.53
CA GLY A 322 24.56 2.87 9.89
C GLY A 322 24.10 1.74 10.81
N VAL A 323 22.82 1.66 11.13
CA VAL A 323 22.25 0.62 11.99
C VAL A 323 22.29 -0.74 11.32
N THR A 324 22.53 -1.78 12.12
CA THR A 324 22.40 -3.18 11.67
C THR A 324 21.34 -3.90 12.48
N VAL A 325 20.38 -4.58 11.78
CA VAL A 325 19.28 -5.32 12.42
C VAL A 325 19.21 -6.75 11.88
N GLY A 326 19.19 -7.72 12.78
CA GLY A 326 18.92 -9.11 12.45
C GLY A 326 20.13 -10.05 12.51
N PRO A 327 19.95 -11.30 12.04
CA PRO A 327 18.70 -11.85 11.51
C PRO A 327 17.65 -12.16 12.59
N PHE A 328 16.38 -12.25 12.19
CA PHE A 328 15.25 -12.64 13.05
C PHE A 328 15.04 -11.71 14.24
N ALA A 329 15.27 -10.43 14.06
CA ALA A 329 14.94 -9.40 15.03
C ALA A 329 13.53 -8.80 14.74
N HIS A 330 12.90 -8.28 15.80
CA HIS A 330 11.63 -7.58 15.70
C HIS A 330 11.69 -6.22 16.36
N VAL A 331 11.69 -5.16 15.56
CA VAL A 331 11.58 -3.78 16.02
C VAL A 331 10.11 -3.38 15.93
N ARG A 332 9.47 -3.30 17.08
CA ARG A 332 8.03 -3.07 17.22
C ARG A 332 7.72 -1.56 17.31
N PRO A 333 6.44 -1.19 17.16
CA PRO A 333 6.01 0.20 17.14
C PRO A 333 6.58 1.07 18.27
N ASP A 334 6.73 2.36 17.95
CA ASP A 334 7.23 3.40 18.86
C ASP A 334 8.69 3.19 19.30
N SER A 335 9.50 2.55 18.45
CA SER A 335 10.92 2.33 18.73
C SER A 335 11.82 3.24 17.88
N THR A 336 12.91 3.69 18.47
CA THR A 336 13.95 4.47 17.79
C THR A 336 15.31 3.83 18.01
N LEU A 337 15.98 3.44 16.93
CA LEU A 337 17.35 2.98 16.93
C LEU A 337 18.24 4.11 16.42
N LYS A 338 19.11 4.64 17.28
CA LYS A 338 20.03 5.71 16.94
C LYS A 338 21.19 5.21 16.07
N LYS A 339 22.07 6.11 15.63
CA LYS A 339 23.18 5.79 14.72
C LYS A 339 24.04 4.63 15.23
N GLU A 340 24.50 3.80 14.30
CA GLU A 340 25.44 2.70 14.54
C GLU A 340 24.96 1.66 15.58
N VAL A 341 23.67 1.62 15.90
CA VAL A 341 23.10 0.60 16.80
C VAL A 341 23.17 -0.77 16.13
N HIS A 342 23.49 -1.79 16.91
CA HIS A 342 23.46 -3.18 16.49
C HIS A 342 22.41 -3.98 17.25
N ILE A 343 21.37 -4.42 16.53
CA ILE A 343 20.33 -5.33 17.02
C ILE A 343 20.53 -6.69 16.34
N GLY A 344 20.99 -7.68 17.09
CA GLY A 344 21.32 -8.99 16.55
C GLY A 344 20.13 -9.96 16.52
N ASN A 345 20.44 -11.26 16.48
CA ASN A 345 19.45 -12.30 16.25
C ASN A 345 18.56 -12.57 17.47
N PHE A 346 17.26 -12.78 17.19
CA PHE A 346 16.23 -13.04 18.21
C PHE A 346 16.14 -11.95 19.27
N VAL A 347 16.33 -10.71 18.86
CA VAL A 347 16.17 -9.53 19.71
C VAL A 347 14.84 -8.85 19.38
N GLU A 348 14.06 -8.53 20.41
CA GLU A 348 12.84 -7.76 20.28
C GLU A 348 13.02 -6.41 20.97
N VAL A 349 12.73 -5.31 20.27
CA VAL A 349 12.72 -3.94 20.78
C VAL A 349 11.31 -3.38 20.67
N LYS A 350 10.76 -2.81 21.74
CA LYS A 350 9.38 -2.28 21.77
C LYS A 350 9.28 -0.99 22.56
N GLY A 351 8.73 0.07 21.93
CA GLY A 351 8.47 1.34 22.62
C GLY A 351 9.68 1.87 23.34
N SER A 352 10.85 1.80 22.71
CA SER A 352 12.13 2.09 23.33
C SER A 352 13.02 2.94 22.43
N THR A 353 13.83 3.78 23.06
CA THR A 353 14.92 4.50 22.39
C THR A 353 16.24 3.82 22.71
N ILE A 354 17.01 3.44 21.69
CA ILE A 354 18.33 2.84 21.82
C ILE A 354 19.37 3.83 21.32
N GLY A 355 20.25 4.26 22.23
CA GLY A 355 21.29 5.28 21.96
C GLY A 355 22.39 4.79 21.03
N GLU A 356 23.18 5.73 20.51
CA GLU A 356 24.23 5.51 19.52
C GLU A 356 25.23 4.42 19.93
N ASN A 357 25.74 3.63 18.97
CA ASN A 357 26.72 2.54 19.17
C ASN A 357 26.28 1.43 20.13
N THR A 358 25.07 1.45 20.64
CA THR A 358 24.57 0.44 21.58
C THR A 358 24.36 -0.90 20.87
N LYS A 359 24.68 -2.00 21.57
CA LYS A 359 24.65 -3.36 21.02
C LYS A 359 23.76 -4.29 21.86
N ALA A 360 22.83 -4.96 21.19
CA ALA A 360 22.04 -6.06 21.74
C ALA A 360 22.12 -7.23 20.75
N GLY A 361 23.15 -8.07 20.89
CA GLY A 361 23.52 -9.05 19.87
C GLY A 361 22.64 -10.29 19.83
N HIS A 362 22.03 -10.72 20.94
CA HIS A 362 21.41 -12.04 21.05
C HIS A 362 20.29 -12.13 22.06
N LEU A 363 19.15 -12.78 21.66
CA LEU A 363 18.14 -13.33 22.58
C LEU A 363 17.69 -12.33 23.68
N THR A 364 17.41 -11.09 23.33
CA THR A 364 17.16 -10.00 24.28
C THR A 364 15.78 -9.39 24.05
N TYR A 365 15.07 -9.06 25.14
CA TYR A 365 13.87 -8.24 25.08
C TYR A 365 14.12 -6.88 25.71
N ILE A 366 13.92 -5.80 24.94
CA ILE A 366 14.05 -4.41 25.38
C ILE A 366 12.70 -3.72 25.18
N GLY A 367 11.94 -3.57 26.25
CA GLY A 367 10.60 -2.96 26.19
C GLY A 367 10.47 -1.78 27.14
N ASN A 368 9.88 -0.68 26.66
CA ASN A 368 9.68 0.56 27.39
C ASN A 368 10.97 1.08 28.06
N ALA A 369 12.06 1.13 27.31
CA ALA A 369 13.36 1.51 27.81
C ALA A 369 13.91 2.77 27.11
N GLU A 370 14.58 3.61 27.90
CA GLU A 370 15.43 4.69 27.40
C GLU A 370 16.88 4.27 27.63
N VAL A 371 17.58 3.98 26.55
CA VAL A 371 18.95 3.44 26.60
C VAL A 371 19.91 4.46 26.03
N GLY A 372 20.94 4.78 26.79
CA GLY A 372 22.04 5.67 26.39
C GLY A 372 22.92 5.07 25.27
N SER A 373 23.99 5.81 24.99
CA SER A 373 24.97 5.42 23.98
C SER A 373 26.01 4.43 24.54
N ASP A 374 26.62 3.64 23.65
CA ASP A 374 27.69 2.70 23.97
C ASP A 374 27.34 1.65 25.05
N VAL A 375 26.04 1.29 25.13
CA VAL A 375 25.56 0.25 26.03
C VAL A 375 25.72 -1.13 25.37
N ASN A 376 26.14 -2.11 26.17
CA ASN A 376 26.18 -3.49 25.70
C ASN A 376 25.22 -4.37 26.49
N PHE A 377 24.26 -4.96 25.78
CA PHE A 377 23.37 -5.98 26.35
C PHE A 377 23.95 -7.38 26.19
N GLY A 378 24.19 -8.07 27.27
CA GLY A 378 24.53 -9.48 27.27
C GLY A 378 23.33 -10.34 26.83
N ALA A 379 23.61 -11.48 26.20
CA ALA A 379 22.60 -12.42 25.70
C ALA A 379 21.60 -12.83 26.79
N GLY A 380 20.32 -12.90 26.46
CA GLY A 380 19.26 -13.29 27.39
C GLY A 380 18.82 -12.19 28.35
N THR A 381 19.19 -10.94 28.13
CA THR A 381 18.73 -9.81 28.95
C THR A 381 17.25 -9.54 28.70
N ILE A 382 16.49 -9.28 29.77
CA ILE A 382 15.05 -8.94 29.71
C ILE A 382 14.79 -7.70 30.55
N THR A 383 14.16 -6.69 29.97
CA THR A 383 13.52 -5.60 30.70
C THR A 383 12.12 -6.05 31.12
N VAL A 384 11.87 -6.22 32.41
CA VAL A 384 10.56 -6.60 32.94
C VAL A 384 9.78 -5.31 33.19
N ASN A 385 9.02 -4.90 32.19
CA ASN A 385 8.37 -3.60 32.10
C ASN A 385 6.86 -3.62 32.44
N TYR A 386 6.30 -4.76 32.88
CA TYR A 386 4.86 -4.93 33.09
C TYR A 386 4.58 -5.72 34.35
N ASP A 387 3.73 -5.20 35.26
CA ASP A 387 3.35 -5.81 36.54
C ASP A 387 2.02 -6.60 36.48
N GLY A 388 1.38 -6.67 35.32
CA GLY A 388 0.07 -7.25 35.14
C GLY A 388 -1.04 -6.19 34.95
N GLN A 389 -0.80 -4.92 35.28
CA GLN A 389 -1.73 -3.80 35.11
C GLN A 389 -1.09 -2.58 34.44
N HIS A 390 0.16 -2.22 34.83
CA HIS A 390 0.85 -1.01 34.38
C HIS A 390 2.17 -1.33 33.73
N LYS A 391 2.61 -0.44 32.84
CA LYS A 391 3.94 -0.48 32.24
C LYS A 391 4.84 0.54 32.88
N PHE A 392 6.07 0.14 33.16
CA PHE A 392 7.10 0.97 33.76
C PHE A 392 8.30 1.09 32.83
N LYS A 393 9.07 2.17 32.99
CA LYS A 393 10.28 2.43 32.22
C LYS A 393 11.52 1.89 32.90
N THR A 394 12.46 1.40 32.08
CA THR A 394 13.85 1.17 32.44
C THR A 394 14.70 2.27 31.81
N GLN A 395 15.53 2.95 32.61
CA GLN A 395 16.45 3.97 32.13
C GLN A 395 17.88 3.45 32.29
N ILE A 396 18.64 3.42 31.20
CA ILE A 396 20.02 2.95 31.17
C ILE A 396 20.88 4.06 30.61
N ALA A 397 21.80 4.56 31.41
CA ALA A 397 22.72 5.65 31.01
C ALA A 397 23.79 5.14 30.02
N ASN A 398 24.73 6.02 29.65
CA ASN A 398 25.80 5.71 28.71
C ASN A 398 26.85 4.74 29.28
N ASN A 399 27.52 4.00 28.38
CA ASN A 399 28.65 3.09 28.69
C ASN A 399 28.31 1.97 29.68
N VAL A 400 27.03 1.57 29.78
CA VAL A 400 26.61 0.50 30.69
C VAL A 400 26.86 -0.87 30.07
N PHE A 401 27.36 -1.80 30.86
CA PHE A 401 27.50 -3.20 30.48
C PHE A 401 26.49 -4.07 31.24
N ILE A 402 25.50 -4.59 30.53
CA ILE A 402 24.50 -5.54 31.07
C ILE A 402 25.01 -6.96 30.87
N GLY A 403 25.26 -7.68 31.98
CA GLY A 403 25.70 -9.07 31.93
C GLY A 403 24.64 -10.01 31.37
N SER A 404 25.07 -11.10 30.74
CA SER A 404 24.16 -12.09 30.13
C SER A 404 23.16 -12.66 31.13
N ASN A 405 21.93 -12.97 30.67
CA ASN A 405 20.82 -13.45 31.49
C ASN A 405 20.48 -12.52 32.68
N SER A 406 20.64 -11.22 32.49
CA SER A 406 20.18 -10.24 33.47
C SER A 406 18.66 -9.99 33.29
N THR A 407 17.95 -9.93 34.42
CA THR A 407 16.54 -9.55 34.49
C THR A 407 16.44 -8.18 35.15
N LEU A 408 16.01 -7.16 34.40
CA LEU A 408 15.90 -5.77 34.86
C LEU A 408 14.45 -5.46 35.18
N ILE A 409 14.10 -5.36 36.47
CA ILE A 409 12.72 -5.14 36.94
C ILE A 409 12.43 -3.64 37.00
N ALA A 410 11.60 -3.16 36.09
CA ALA A 410 11.19 -1.75 36.08
C ALA A 410 10.12 -1.43 37.16
N PRO A 411 10.07 -0.17 37.67
CA PRO A 411 10.92 0.97 37.26
C PRO A 411 12.36 0.80 37.75
N LEU A 412 13.33 1.16 36.91
CA LEU A 412 14.75 0.95 37.22
C LEU A 412 15.63 2.01 36.54
N GLU A 413 16.59 2.56 37.25
CA GLU A 413 17.61 3.43 36.69
C GLU A 413 18.99 2.79 36.84
N ILE A 414 19.77 2.72 35.73
CA ILE A 414 21.15 2.22 35.74
C ILE A 414 22.08 3.36 35.34
N GLY A 415 22.90 3.80 36.27
CA GLY A 415 23.81 4.93 36.11
C GLY A 415 24.94 4.66 35.11
N ALA A 416 25.56 5.71 34.62
CA ALA A 416 26.63 5.63 33.61
C ALA A 416 27.80 4.77 34.08
N ASN A 417 28.45 4.07 33.14
CA ASN A 417 29.59 3.17 33.36
C ASN A 417 29.29 2.01 34.32
N ALA A 418 28.04 1.77 34.70
CA ALA A 418 27.69 0.68 35.60
C ALA A 418 27.75 -0.66 34.88
N LEU A 419 27.87 -1.74 35.66
CA LEU A 419 27.89 -3.10 35.19
C LEU A 419 26.88 -3.95 35.98
N THR A 420 26.10 -4.79 35.31
CA THR A 420 25.33 -5.86 35.99
C THR A 420 26.04 -7.19 35.81
N ALA A 421 26.21 -7.96 36.89
CA ALA A 421 26.84 -9.27 36.80
C ALA A 421 25.91 -10.27 36.09
N ALA A 422 26.44 -11.13 35.23
CA ALA A 422 25.65 -12.14 34.53
C ALA A 422 24.79 -12.99 35.46
N GLY A 423 23.56 -13.30 35.04
CA GLY A 423 22.58 -14.08 35.80
C GLY A 423 21.97 -13.32 37.00
N SER A 424 22.01 -12.00 37.00
CA SER A 424 21.45 -11.16 38.04
C SER A 424 20.03 -10.74 37.81
N THR A 425 19.21 -10.70 38.85
CA THR A 425 17.92 -10.00 38.88
C THR A 425 18.12 -8.67 39.59
N ILE A 426 17.94 -7.58 38.85
CA ILE A 426 18.16 -6.20 39.36
C ILE A 426 16.80 -5.59 39.67
N THR A 427 16.60 -5.19 40.93
CA THR A 427 15.32 -4.65 41.44
C THR A 427 15.45 -3.23 41.97
N ASP A 428 16.67 -2.78 42.24
CA ASP A 428 16.95 -1.46 42.77
C ASP A 428 17.88 -0.70 41.81
N ASP A 429 17.82 0.62 41.85
CA ASP A 429 18.66 1.50 41.02
C ASP A 429 20.15 1.20 41.23
N VAL A 430 20.89 1.26 40.13
CA VAL A 430 22.33 0.99 40.13
C VAL A 430 23.09 2.33 39.98
N PRO A 431 23.84 2.75 41.00
CA PRO A 431 24.63 3.99 40.90
C PRO A 431 25.67 3.94 39.76
N ALA A 432 26.04 5.10 39.24
CA ALA A 432 27.12 5.19 38.26
C ALA A 432 28.42 4.54 38.77
N ASP A 433 29.24 4.04 37.86
CA ASP A 433 30.56 3.42 38.16
C ASP A 433 30.49 2.23 39.12
N SER A 434 29.33 1.58 39.24
CA SER A 434 29.08 0.49 40.19
C SER A 434 28.87 -0.86 39.50
N VAL A 435 29.05 -1.94 40.27
CA VAL A 435 28.70 -3.31 39.84
C VAL A 435 27.52 -3.83 40.65
N ALA A 436 26.40 -4.12 39.99
CA ALA A 436 25.25 -4.75 40.63
C ALA A 436 25.32 -6.28 40.53
N ILE A 437 25.17 -6.99 41.66
CA ILE A 437 25.19 -8.45 41.71
C ILE A 437 23.94 -8.95 42.42
N GLY A 438 22.93 -9.34 41.65
CA GLY A 438 21.64 -9.83 42.16
C GLY A 438 21.44 -11.35 41.97
N ARG A 439 22.45 -12.15 42.37
CA ARG A 439 22.43 -13.62 42.25
C ARG A 439 23.04 -14.32 43.44
N GLY A 440 22.62 -15.58 43.71
CA GLY A 440 23.19 -16.41 44.76
C GLY A 440 24.65 -16.83 44.48
N ARG A 441 25.41 -17.08 45.55
CA ARG A 441 26.73 -17.72 45.41
C ARG A 441 26.62 -19.16 44.96
N GLN A 442 27.46 -19.60 44.03
CA GLN A 442 27.57 -20.97 43.62
C GLN A 442 28.02 -21.87 44.80
N VAL A 443 27.36 -22.99 44.96
CA VAL A 443 27.72 -24.09 45.88
C VAL A 443 27.96 -25.37 45.13
N ASN A 444 29.16 -25.93 45.21
CA ASN A 444 29.49 -27.21 44.66
C ASN A 444 29.23 -28.30 45.71
N LYS A 445 28.40 -29.32 45.36
CA LYS A 445 28.15 -30.49 46.21
C LYS A 445 28.91 -31.69 45.62
N GLU A 446 30.11 -31.90 46.09
CA GLU A 446 30.96 -33.01 45.59
C GLU A 446 30.30 -34.37 45.76
N GLY A 447 30.48 -35.24 44.78
CA GLY A 447 29.91 -36.57 44.77
C GLY A 447 28.38 -36.65 44.60
N TYR A 448 27.66 -35.52 44.55
CA TYR A 448 26.19 -35.57 44.46
C TYR A 448 25.68 -36.14 43.14
N ALA A 449 26.38 -35.87 42.02
CA ALA A 449 26.00 -36.37 40.68
C ALA A 449 26.07 -37.91 40.59
N ILE A 450 26.97 -38.59 41.33
CA ILE A 450 27.09 -40.05 41.39
C ILE A 450 25.76 -40.69 41.82
N LYS A 451 24.95 -39.99 42.62
CA LYS A 451 23.66 -40.49 43.15
C LYS A 451 22.51 -40.32 42.15
N LYS A 452 22.76 -39.79 40.96
CA LYS A 452 21.71 -39.54 39.95
C LYS A 452 21.62 -40.70 38.95
N PRO A 453 20.40 -41.11 38.51
CA PRO A 453 20.20 -42.24 37.60
C PRO A 453 20.94 -42.16 36.26
N HIS A 454 21.23 -40.96 35.77
CA HIS A 454 21.94 -40.75 34.51
C HIS A 454 23.47 -40.85 34.63
N HIS A 455 24.00 -40.94 35.86
CA HIS A 455 25.43 -41.06 36.04
C HIS A 455 25.90 -42.47 35.62
N PRO A 456 27.02 -42.64 34.86
CA PRO A 456 27.48 -43.92 34.36
C PRO A 456 27.62 -45.01 35.42
N SER A 457 28.01 -44.67 36.67
CA SER A 457 28.10 -45.62 37.78
C SER A 457 26.75 -46.19 38.27
N GLN A 458 25.62 -45.59 37.87
CA GLN A 458 24.26 -46.06 38.21
C GLN A 458 23.60 -46.81 37.04
N GLN A 459 24.20 -46.84 35.89
CA GLN A 459 23.74 -47.57 34.71
C GLN A 459 24.36 -48.98 34.79
N LYS A 460 23.60 -49.95 35.30
CA LYS A 460 23.93 -51.38 35.26
C LYS A 460 23.31 -52.04 34.07
#